data_b352e02da39d95ebb833c61364064e59
#
_entry.id   b352e02da39d95ebb833c61364064e59
#
_cell.length_a   1.000
_cell.length_b   1.000
_cell.length_c   1.000
_cell.angle_alpha   90.00
_cell.angle_beta   90.00
_cell.angle_gamma   90.00
#
_symmetry.space_group_name_H-M   'P 1'
#
loop_
_entity.id
_entity.type
_entity.pdbx_description
1 polymer ?
#
loop_
_entity_poly.entity_id
_entity_poly.type
_entity_poly.pdbx_seq_one_letter_code
_entity_poly.pdbx_strand_id
1 'polypeptide(L)'
;MRKFLLLIAVALFSTATYAQLWSTSISAVAEGDKASQNSPAAMDKDGNLYVTGTKTLPIEFAGNEVGGEDAGAYIAKYNAEGVEQYAIELIGSIDITAITTDAENNLYVAGSFAGGAMIQGVTGEPKTISNEELDSKTATFIAKYSAEGELLAVKSYVATLPSLDIWDPVQVSIAKIVAEGSKVYVEFDYTGNVAVEENLSLSAKYISIDWGFMIYCMVTNNASVVSFDSDFTNPTEIATLAVADNADQCSKLFSFNFDVEGENVYVAALGRGNLVLNSEAFDFAFDGQGSTEKGAILSKVGVKSAKISNISNGNDAEFNTISDIEVRDGKLYIAGTFNETCAFDNEIVAVGASDVFVASVDANELTVDWAVANANDEGETNKYYEAVSAVVFGNESVTVFDAVVDMNNNEAPVAKNYTVSYEGVIAETEEAIAATAVVYNANNIAVINYTNETVVTMYDSALTTTAIESVVAEAENNVIYDITGRRVEKITNAGIYIVNGNKVLVK
;
A
#
# COMPACT_ATOMS: atom_id res chain seq x y z
N MET A 1 -25.40 -21.76 -47.56
CA MET A 1 -25.31 -22.20 -46.15
C MET A 1 -23.92 -21.87 -45.68
N ARG A 2 -23.73 -20.72 -45.04
CA ARG A 2 -22.47 -20.30 -44.42
C ARG A 2 -22.48 -20.84 -42.96
N LYS A 3 -21.52 -21.72 -42.64
CA LYS A 3 -21.32 -22.20 -41.30
C LYS A 3 -20.58 -21.10 -40.52
N PHE A 4 -21.26 -20.50 -39.57
CA PHE A 4 -20.63 -19.68 -38.53
C PHE A 4 -19.85 -20.64 -37.61
N LEU A 5 -18.51 -20.53 -37.61
CA LEU A 5 -17.68 -21.09 -36.57
C LEU A 5 -17.74 -20.11 -35.40
N LEU A 6 -18.44 -20.49 -34.34
CA LEU A 6 -18.38 -19.82 -33.04
C LEU A 6 -17.07 -20.25 -32.40
N LEU A 7 -16.07 -19.37 -32.40
CA LEU A 7 -14.86 -19.55 -31.62
C LEU A 7 -15.22 -19.19 -30.17
N ILE A 8 -15.50 -20.19 -29.34
CA ILE A 8 -15.58 -20.02 -27.89
C ILE A 8 -14.12 -19.98 -27.41
N ALA A 9 -13.60 -18.78 -27.17
CA ALA A 9 -12.39 -18.60 -26.38
C ALA A 9 -12.74 -18.96 -24.94
N VAL A 10 -12.48 -20.19 -24.52
CA VAL A 10 -12.50 -20.56 -23.13
C VAL A 10 -11.23 -19.93 -22.53
N ALA A 11 -11.36 -18.82 -21.86
CA ALA A 11 -10.33 -18.31 -20.99
C ALA A 11 -10.11 -19.35 -19.88
N LEU A 12 -9.02 -20.07 -19.96
CA LEU A 12 -8.60 -20.96 -18.89
C LEU A 12 -7.95 -20.08 -17.81
N PHE A 13 -8.73 -19.71 -16.81
CA PHE A 13 -8.18 -19.15 -15.59
C PHE A 13 -7.31 -20.23 -14.92
N SER A 14 -6.02 -20.00 -14.88
CA SER A 14 -5.12 -20.77 -14.04
C SER A 14 -5.29 -20.25 -12.63
N THR A 15 -5.71 -21.10 -11.71
CA THR A 15 -5.68 -20.81 -10.29
C THR A 15 -4.22 -20.60 -9.90
N ALA A 16 -3.90 -19.39 -9.49
CA ALA A 16 -2.56 -19.06 -9.06
C ALA A 16 -2.41 -19.52 -7.60
N THR A 17 -1.68 -20.60 -7.37
CA THR A 17 -1.23 -20.97 -6.04
C THR A 17 0.20 -20.48 -5.86
N TYR A 18 0.41 -19.63 -4.86
CA TYR A 18 1.76 -19.20 -4.48
C TYR A 18 2.50 -20.37 -3.81
N ALA A 19 3.70 -20.68 -4.27
CA ALA A 19 4.54 -21.66 -3.60
C ALA A 19 5.18 -21.03 -2.36
N GLN A 20 4.80 -21.47 -1.16
CA GLN A 20 5.44 -21.05 0.07
C GLN A 20 6.92 -21.51 0.08
N LEU A 21 7.83 -20.57 0.26
CA LEU A 21 9.27 -20.81 0.36
C LEU A 21 9.68 -21.07 1.81
N TRP A 22 9.30 -20.19 2.72
CA TRP A 22 9.55 -20.32 4.16
C TRP A 22 8.52 -19.53 4.97
N SER A 23 8.43 -19.81 6.27
CA SER A 23 7.61 -19.05 7.22
C SER A 23 8.28 -19.04 8.58
N THR A 24 8.12 -17.93 9.30
CA THR A 24 8.66 -17.74 10.65
C THR A 24 7.77 -16.78 11.45
N SER A 25 8.02 -16.63 12.76
CA SER A 25 7.33 -15.66 13.60
C SER A 25 8.27 -14.91 14.53
N ILE A 26 7.88 -13.70 14.91
CA ILE A 26 8.54 -12.85 15.90
C ILE A 26 7.58 -12.62 17.05
N SER A 27 7.97 -13.04 18.25
CA SER A 27 7.26 -12.76 19.50
C SER A 27 7.86 -11.50 20.14
N ALA A 28 7.17 -10.38 20.03
CA ALA A 28 7.64 -9.06 20.48
C ALA A 28 6.71 -8.39 21.48
N VAL A 29 5.50 -8.92 21.72
CA VAL A 29 4.49 -8.34 22.61
C VAL A 29 4.07 -9.33 23.70
N ALA A 30 3.72 -8.81 24.88
CA ALA A 30 3.27 -9.63 25.97
C ALA A 30 1.90 -10.26 25.70
N GLU A 31 1.60 -11.39 26.36
CA GLU A 31 0.30 -12.04 26.28
C GLU A 31 -0.82 -11.07 26.70
N GLY A 32 -1.79 -10.86 25.81
CA GLY A 32 -2.90 -9.92 26.00
C GLY A 32 -2.67 -8.53 25.40
N ASP A 33 -1.45 -8.18 25.04
CA ASP A 33 -1.16 -7.00 24.24
C ASP A 33 -1.42 -7.28 22.76
N LYS A 34 -1.64 -6.23 21.98
CA LYS A 34 -1.81 -6.34 20.52
C LYS A 34 -0.58 -5.80 19.82
N ALA A 35 -0.04 -6.59 18.90
CA ALA A 35 0.89 -6.06 17.91
C ALA A 35 0.22 -4.97 17.07
N SER A 36 0.99 -3.96 16.64
CA SER A 36 0.47 -2.95 15.72
C SER A 36 0.03 -3.60 14.41
N GLN A 37 -1.21 -3.35 14.00
CA GLN A 37 -1.77 -3.90 12.77
C GLN A 37 -1.35 -3.12 11.51
N ASN A 38 -0.63 -2.01 11.66
CA ASN A 38 -0.24 -1.11 10.57
C ASN A 38 1.28 -0.99 10.41
N SER A 39 2.03 -1.98 10.88
CA SER A 39 3.47 -1.95 10.72
C SER A 39 3.87 -2.33 9.29
N PRO A 40 4.59 -1.45 8.57
CA PRO A 40 5.00 -1.71 7.19
C PRO A 40 6.18 -2.67 7.13
N ALA A 41 6.42 -3.22 5.94
CA ALA A 41 7.59 -4.01 5.63
C ALA A 41 8.21 -3.55 4.30
N ALA A 42 9.45 -3.94 4.03
CA ALA A 42 10.13 -3.67 2.77
C ALA A 42 10.96 -4.87 2.34
N MET A 43 11.15 -5.02 1.03
CA MET A 43 12.03 -6.02 0.46
C MET A 43 13.05 -5.32 -0.43
N ASP A 44 14.32 -5.65 -0.25
CA ASP A 44 15.35 -5.11 -1.12
C ASP A 44 15.47 -5.89 -2.45
N LYS A 45 16.26 -5.37 -3.38
CA LYS A 45 16.44 -6.00 -4.69
C LYS A 45 17.06 -7.39 -4.64
N ASP A 46 17.75 -7.73 -3.56
CA ASP A 46 18.39 -9.04 -3.37
C ASP A 46 17.46 -10.03 -2.65
N GLY A 47 16.21 -9.61 -2.35
CA GLY A 47 15.20 -10.42 -1.69
C GLY A 47 15.32 -10.47 -0.17
N ASN A 48 16.19 -9.65 0.44
CA ASN A 48 16.19 -9.55 1.88
C ASN A 48 14.94 -8.79 2.33
N LEU A 49 14.32 -9.28 3.40
CA LEU A 49 13.07 -8.76 3.94
C LEU A 49 13.33 -8.00 5.24
N TYR A 50 12.78 -6.80 5.32
CA TYR A 50 12.73 -5.98 6.52
C TYR A 50 11.30 -5.95 7.05
N VAL A 51 11.10 -6.44 8.27
CA VAL A 51 9.81 -6.49 8.95
C VAL A 51 9.86 -5.57 10.14
N THR A 52 8.82 -4.77 10.32
CA THR A 52 8.69 -3.88 11.47
C THR A 52 7.54 -4.29 12.37
N GLY A 53 7.50 -3.79 13.58
CA GLY A 53 6.40 -4.02 14.49
C GLY A 53 6.61 -3.27 15.82
N THR A 54 5.56 -3.26 16.64
CA THR A 54 5.66 -2.80 18.02
C THR A 54 6.23 -3.88 18.93
N LYS A 55 6.89 -3.49 20.01
CA LYS A 55 7.41 -4.40 21.03
C LYS A 55 7.07 -3.90 22.44
N THR A 56 6.78 -4.85 23.31
CA THR A 56 6.68 -4.66 24.78
C THR A 56 7.56 -5.65 25.54
N LEU A 57 8.23 -6.56 24.82
CA LEU A 57 9.16 -7.56 25.34
C LEU A 57 10.48 -7.53 24.56
N PRO A 58 11.59 -8.03 25.15
CA PRO A 58 12.79 -8.34 24.41
C PRO A 58 12.49 -9.33 23.28
N ILE A 59 13.22 -9.22 22.17
CA ILE A 59 13.08 -10.08 20.99
C ILE A 59 14.29 -10.99 20.90
N GLU A 60 14.06 -12.31 20.83
CA GLU A 60 15.10 -13.26 20.48
C GLU A 60 15.25 -13.27 18.96
N PHE A 61 16.39 -12.82 18.42
CA PHE A 61 16.61 -12.71 16.98
C PHE A 61 18.08 -12.94 16.62
N ALA A 62 18.35 -13.75 15.64
CA ALA A 62 19.69 -14.14 15.18
C ALA A 62 20.59 -14.65 16.34
N GLY A 63 19.98 -15.34 17.33
CA GLY A 63 20.67 -15.86 18.49
C GLY A 63 21.07 -14.81 19.54
N ASN A 64 20.50 -13.62 19.47
CA ASN A 64 20.72 -12.53 20.42
C ASN A 64 19.38 -12.06 21.00
N GLU A 65 19.40 -11.63 22.26
CA GLU A 65 18.32 -10.86 22.84
C GLU A 65 18.46 -9.39 22.41
N VAL A 66 17.42 -8.84 21.79
CA VAL A 66 17.38 -7.47 21.27
C VAL A 66 16.35 -6.66 22.06
N GLY A 67 16.82 -5.57 22.67
CA GLY A 67 16.01 -4.65 23.45
C GLY A 67 15.75 -5.10 24.88
N GLY A 68 14.98 -4.29 25.59
CA GLY A 68 14.55 -4.49 26.97
C GLY A 68 13.03 -4.64 27.07
N GLU A 69 12.49 -4.53 28.32
CA GLU A 69 11.05 -4.52 28.61
C GLU A 69 10.40 -3.16 28.31
N ASP A 70 11.15 -2.17 27.81
CA ASP A 70 10.62 -0.88 27.43
C ASP A 70 9.77 -1.00 26.13
N ALA A 71 8.63 -0.30 26.11
CA ALA A 71 7.80 -0.22 24.92
C ALA A 71 8.53 0.51 23.79
N GLY A 72 8.30 0.07 22.55
CA GLY A 72 8.92 0.65 21.37
C GLY A 72 8.52 -0.05 20.09
N ALA A 73 9.36 0.12 19.09
CA ALA A 73 9.23 -0.58 17.80
C ALA A 73 10.49 -1.40 17.51
N TYR A 74 10.39 -2.32 16.57
CA TYR A 74 11.54 -3.06 16.07
C TYR A 74 11.60 -3.06 14.55
N ILE A 75 12.80 -3.29 14.03
CA ILE A 75 13.09 -3.59 12.64
C ILE A 75 13.88 -4.89 12.63
N ALA A 76 13.38 -5.92 11.97
CA ALA A 76 14.02 -7.22 11.86
C ALA A 76 14.35 -7.53 10.40
N LYS A 77 15.58 -7.95 10.12
CA LYS A 77 16.03 -8.31 8.77
C LYS A 77 16.22 -9.81 8.62
N TYR A 78 15.61 -10.37 7.58
CA TYR A 78 15.84 -11.72 7.07
C TYR A 78 16.54 -11.64 5.72
N ASN A 79 17.38 -12.63 5.40
CA ASN A 79 17.83 -12.80 4.02
C ASN A 79 16.75 -13.49 3.17
N ALA A 80 17.00 -13.61 1.87
CA ALA A 80 16.04 -14.22 0.91
C ALA A 80 15.65 -15.66 1.27
N GLU A 81 16.53 -16.40 1.97
CA GLU A 81 16.30 -17.78 2.41
C GLU A 81 15.58 -17.85 3.77
N GLY A 82 15.18 -16.72 4.36
CA GLY A 82 14.50 -16.65 5.66
C GLY A 82 15.42 -16.77 6.88
N VAL A 83 16.73 -16.62 6.68
CA VAL A 83 17.69 -16.64 7.81
C VAL A 83 17.75 -15.26 8.45
N GLU A 84 17.53 -15.22 9.74
CA GLU A 84 17.63 -14.02 10.57
C GLU A 84 19.04 -13.39 10.46
N GLN A 85 19.09 -12.08 10.20
CA GLN A 85 20.33 -11.33 10.07
C GLN A 85 20.60 -10.47 11.29
N TYR A 86 19.71 -9.56 11.58
CA TYR A 86 19.74 -8.67 12.76
C TYR A 86 18.36 -8.12 13.07
N ALA A 87 18.18 -7.66 14.32
CA ALA A 87 17.08 -6.80 14.69
C ALA A 87 17.58 -5.52 15.37
N ILE A 88 16.81 -4.45 15.22
CA ILE A 88 17.05 -3.12 15.79
C ILE A 88 15.85 -2.78 16.66
N GLU A 89 16.09 -2.28 17.87
CA GLU A 89 15.08 -1.69 18.74
C GLU A 89 15.02 -0.18 18.53
N LEU A 90 13.81 0.39 18.51
CA LEU A 90 13.54 1.81 18.61
C LEU A 90 12.78 2.05 19.92
N ILE A 91 13.28 2.94 20.79
CA ILE A 91 12.78 3.07 22.17
C ILE A 91 11.90 4.30 22.31
N GLY A 92 10.75 4.16 22.97
CA GLY A 92 9.79 5.22 23.27
C GLY A 92 8.40 4.92 22.75
N SER A 93 7.48 5.89 22.89
CA SER A 93 6.16 5.81 22.26
C SER A 93 6.33 6.12 20.76
N ILE A 94 6.58 5.07 20.00
CA ILE A 94 7.00 5.13 18.60
C ILE A 94 6.32 4.04 17.78
N ASP A 95 5.82 4.41 16.60
CA ASP A 95 5.28 3.51 15.60
C ASP A 95 5.95 3.76 14.26
N ILE A 96 6.29 2.70 13.52
CA ILE A 96 6.83 2.80 12.17
C ILE A 96 5.65 2.87 11.20
N THR A 97 5.63 3.87 10.33
CA THR A 97 4.51 4.16 9.42
C THR A 97 4.86 3.91 7.94
N ALA A 98 6.13 4.05 7.57
CA ALA A 98 6.59 3.78 6.21
C ALA A 98 8.03 3.26 6.20
N ILE A 99 8.34 2.43 5.21
CA ILE A 99 9.66 1.82 5.05
C ILE A 99 9.91 1.53 3.56
N THR A 100 11.13 1.73 3.09
CA THR A 100 11.56 1.39 1.72
C THR A 100 13.05 1.11 1.67
N THR A 101 13.51 0.55 0.56
CA THR A 101 14.94 0.32 0.30
C THR A 101 15.37 1.00 -0.99
N ASP A 102 16.64 1.41 -1.09
CA ASP A 102 17.21 1.93 -2.32
C ASP A 102 17.96 0.84 -3.13
N ALA A 103 18.49 1.22 -4.29
CA ALA A 103 19.24 0.35 -5.16
C ALA A 103 20.56 -0.17 -4.54
N GLU A 104 21.07 0.48 -3.51
CA GLU A 104 22.24 0.07 -2.72
C GLU A 104 21.87 -0.78 -1.51
N ASN A 105 20.56 -1.14 -1.34
CA ASN A 105 20.00 -1.86 -0.19
C ASN A 105 20.07 -1.08 1.13
N ASN A 106 20.25 0.24 1.09
CA ASN A 106 20.02 1.04 2.28
C ASN A 106 18.53 1.06 2.62
N LEU A 107 18.23 1.05 3.91
CA LEU A 107 16.88 1.06 4.43
C LEU A 107 16.50 2.48 4.86
N TYR A 108 15.32 2.92 4.45
CA TYR A 108 14.70 4.17 4.88
C TYR A 108 13.45 3.84 5.69
N VAL A 109 13.34 4.45 6.85
CA VAL A 109 12.26 4.20 7.81
C VAL A 109 11.65 5.52 8.24
N ALA A 110 10.34 5.62 8.21
CA ALA A 110 9.62 6.70 8.87
C ALA A 110 8.70 6.18 9.95
N GLY A 111 8.38 7.06 10.89
CA GLY A 111 7.47 6.71 11.96
C GLY A 111 6.95 7.94 12.68
N SER A 112 5.94 7.74 13.51
CA SER A 112 5.42 8.72 14.44
C SER A 112 5.96 8.45 15.84
N PHE A 113 6.08 9.49 16.66
CA PHE A 113 6.48 9.38 18.05
C PHE A 113 5.81 10.44 18.93
N ALA A 114 5.73 10.16 20.23
CA ALA A 114 5.23 11.08 21.23
C ALA A 114 6.22 11.19 22.39
N GLY A 115 6.47 12.43 22.86
CA GLY A 115 7.46 12.70 23.89
C GLY A 115 8.90 12.53 23.38
N GLY A 116 9.71 11.77 24.11
CA GLY A 116 11.08 11.44 23.72
C GLY A 116 11.17 10.04 23.11
N ALA A 117 11.97 9.90 22.05
CA ALA A 117 12.28 8.62 21.45
C ALA A 117 13.78 8.49 21.13
N MET A 118 14.29 7.27 21.11
CA MET A 118 15.67 6.99 20.72
C MET A 118 15.70 6.09 19.50
N ILE A 119 16.33 6.59 18.45
CA ILE A 119 16.56 5.90 17.18
C ILE A 119 17.98 5.37 17.21
N GLN A 120 18.13 4.06 17.08
CA GLN A 120 19.43 3.39 17.10
C GLN A 120 19.58 2.42 15.93
N GLY A 121 20.79 1.96 15.66
CA GLY A 121 21.11 0.92 14.69
C GLY A 121 21.80 -0.26 15.38
N VAL A 122 22.14 -1.29 14.61
CA VAL A 122 23.06 -2.37 15.06
C VAL A 122 24.42 -1.74 15.45
N THR A 123 24.82 -0.76 14.66
CA THR A 123 26.01 0.09 14.91
C THR A 123 25.65 1.55 14.60
N GLY A 124 26.57 2.46 14.90
CA GLY A 124 26.36 3.89 14.78
C GLY A 124 25.93 4.53 16.11
N GLU A 125 26.00 5.85 16.17
CA GLU A 125 25.63 6.61 17.36
C GLU A 125 24.11 6.77 17.47
N PRO A 126 23.47 6.33 18.56
CA PRO A 126 22.04 6.53 18.76
C PRO A 126 21.67 8.02 18.72
N LYS A 127 20.47 8.33 18.22
CA LYS A 127 19.91 9.68 18.15
C LYS A 127 18.66 9.78 19.00
N THR A 128 18.67 10.72 19.94
CA THR A 128 17.46 11.09 20.70
C THR A 128 16.72 12.16 19.93
N ILE A 129 15.43 11.95 19.76
CA ILE A 129 14.48 12.91 19.19
C ILE A 129 13.40 13.23 20.22
N SER A 130 12.84 14.44 20.21
CA SER A 130 11.86 14.87 21.21
C SER A 130 10.88 15.90 20.63
N ASN A 131 9.65 15.84 21.11
CA ASN A 131 8.62 16.86 20.88
C ASN A 131 8.07 17.43 22.21
N GLU A 132 8.83 17.35 23.29
CA GLU A 132 8.39 17.72 24.65
C GLU A 132 7.99 19.20 24.81
N GLU A 133 8.46 20.07 23.92
CA GLU A 133 8.21 21.52 23.97
C GLU A 133 6.87 21.92 23.33
N LEU A 134 6.14 21.01 22.70
CA LEU A 134 4.93 21.31 21.95
C LEU A 134 3.76 20.49 22.49
N ASP A 135 2.62 21.14 22.63
CA ASP A 135 1.32 20.49 22.94
C ASP A 135 0.88 19.49 21.86
N SER A 136 1.65 19.37 20.77
CA SER A 136 1.47 18.37 19.74
C SER A 136 1.71 16.98 20.27
N LYS A 137 0.71 16.13 20.18
CA LYS A 137 0.77 14.77 20.71
C LYS A 137 1.55 13.82 19.82
N THR A 138 1.76 14.15 18.55
CA THR A 138 2.48 13.33 17.59
C THR A 138 3.45 14.16 16.78
N ALA A 139 4.65 13.63 16.63
CA ALA A 139 5.68 14.12 15.72
C ALA A 139 6.09 12.95 14.82
N THR A 140 6.81 13.21 13.75
CA THR A 140 7.28 12.19 12.82
C THR A 140 8.79 12.25 12.65
N PHE A 141 9.40 11.15 12.25
CA PHE A 141 10.81 11.06 11.95
C PHE A 141 11.06 10.29 10.66
N ILE A 142 12.23 10.52 10.09
CA ILE A 142 12.82 9.67 9.04
C ILE A 142 14.23 9.26 9.48
N ALA A 143 14.58 8.00 9.20
CA ALA A 143 15.91 7.45 9.50
C ALA A 143 16.42 6.66 8.29
N LYS A 144 17.74 6.71 8.09
CA LYS A 144 18.44 5.92 7.08
C LYS A 144 19.41 4.96 7.76
N TYR A 145 19.38 3.71 7.30
CA TYR A 145 20.30 2.66 7.72
C TYR A 145 21.05 2.09 6.51
N SER A 146 22.28 1.65 6.74
CA SER A 146 22.97 0.81 5.75
C SER A 146 22.33 -0.59 5.68
N ALA A 147 22.71 -1.37 4.67
CA ALA A 147 22.28 -2.77 4.52
C ALA A 147 22.67 -3.64 5.74
N GLU A 148 23.70 -3.28 6.48
CA GLU A 148 24.18 -3.95 7.70
C GLU A 148 23.52 -3.43 8.98
N GLY A 149 22.58 -2.46 8.88
CA GLY A 149 21.85 -1.91 10.00
C GLY A 149 22.60 -0.78 10.75
N GLU A 150 23.64 -0.16 10.16
CA GLU A 150 24.27 1.03 10.72
C GLU A 150 23.33 2.24 10.55
N LEU A 151 23.10 2.99 11.64
CA LEU A 151 22.33 4.23 11.60
C LEU A 151 23.16 5.35 10.93
N LEU A 152 22.72 5.81 9.76
CA LEU A 152 23.44 6.79 8.94
C LEU A 152 22.92 8.22 9.13
N ALA A 153 21.59 8.38 9.18
CA ALA A 153 20.95 9.69 9.30
C ALA A 153 19.60 9.59 10.02
N VAL A 154 19.22 10.65 10.73
CA VAL A 154 17.89 10.84 11.34
C VAL A 154 17.47 12.30 11.23
N LYS A 155 16.21 12.54 10.88
CA LYS A 155 15.53 13.84 11.01
C LYS A 155 14.18 13.63 11.68
N SER A 156 13.70 14.64 12.41
CA SER A 156 12.37 14.64 13.01
C SER A 156 11.64 15.94 12.69
N TYR A 157 10.31 15.86 12.62
CA TYR A 157 9.43 16.94 12.23
C TYR A 157 8.26 17.02 13.20
N VAL A 158 7.85 18.25 13.51
CA VAL A 158 6.77 18.54 14.44
C VAL A 158 5.80 19.51 13.79
N ALA A 159 4.50 19.28 13.99
CA ALA A 159 3.48 20.18 13.52
C ALA A 159 3.28 21.33 14.52
N THR A 160 3.08 22.55 14.01
CA THR A 160 2.76 23.74 14.79
C THR A 160 1.43 24.33 14.34
N LEU A 161 0.73 25.00 15.25
CA LEU A 161 -0.57 25.62 14.95
C LEU A 161 -0.44 26.65 13.83
N PRO A 162 -1.23 26.55 12.75
CA PRO A 162 -1.21 27.54 11.67
C PRO A 162 -1.90 28.86 12.04
N SER A 163 -2.76 28.86 13.08
CA SER A 163 -3.44 30.06 13.64
C SER A 163 -3.72 29.87 15.12
N LEU A 164 -3.75 30.97 15.88
CA LEU A 164 -4.13 30.98 17.30
C LEU A 164 -5.63 30.70 17.51
N ASP A 165 -6.46 30.82 16.48
CA ASP A 165 -7.90 30.52 16.52
C ASP A 165 -8.20 29.04 16.30
N ILE A 166 -7.19 28.20 16.13
CA ILE A 166 -7.29 26.74 16.03
C ILE A 166 -7.11 26.15 17.42
N TRP A 167 -8.11 25.40 17.86
CA TRP A 167 -8.12 24.74 19.17
C TRP A 167 -7.96 23.22 19.06
N ASP A 168 -8.14 22.68 17.84
CA ASP A 168 -7.92 21.27 17.58
C ASP A 168 -6.41 20.93 17.63
N PRO A 169 -6.04 19.78 18.14
CA PRO A 169 -4.65 19.34 18.11
C PRO A 169 -4.18 19.16 16.66
N VAL A 170 -3.01 19.68 16.36
CA VAL A 170 -2.37 19.50 15.04
C VAL A 170 -1.40 18.33 15.09
N GLN A 171 -1.24 17.68 13.95
CA GLN A 171 -0.40 16.50 13.80
C GLN A 171 0.37 16.51 12.49
N VAL A 172 1.42 15.72 12.44
CA VAL A 172 2.17 15.36 11.23
C VAL A 172 2.51 13.89 11.28
N SER A 173 2.40 13.22 10.15
CA SER A 173 2.85 11.85 9.91
C SER A 173 3.51 11.72 8.54
N ILE A 174 4.27 10.67 8.36
CA ILE A 174 4.79 10.27 7.06
C ILE A 174 4.05 9.01 6.66
N ALA A 175 3.33 9.07 5.53
CA ALA A 175 2.49 7.98 5.04
C ALA A 175 3.25 7.05 4.08
N LYS A 176 4.12 7.60 3.23
CA LYS A 176 4.87 6.83 2.22
C LYS A 176 6.28 7.38 2.01
N ILE A 177 7.23 6.49 1.75
CA ILE A 177 8.59 6.84 1.32
C ILE A 177 8.88 6.02 0.05
N VAL A 178 9.42 6.69 -0.96
CA VAL A 178 9.90 6.06 -2.20
C VAL A 178 11.36 6.48 -2.40
N ALA A 179 12.25 5.53 -2.58
CA ALA A 179 13.64 5.78 -2.93
C ALA A 179 13.85 5.50 -4.42
N GLU A 180 14.17 6.53 -5.20
CA GLU A 180 14.37 6.41 -6.65
C GLU A 180 15.63 7.15 -7.08
N GLY A 181 16.56 6.44 -7.71
CA GLY A 181 17.85 6.97 -8.09
C GLY A 181 18.64 7.50 -6.90
N SER A 182 19.01 8.79 -6.91
CA SER A 182 19.73 9.45 -5.82
C SER A 182 18.82 10.23 -4.86
N LYS A 183 17.51 10.12 -5.02
CA LYS A 183 16.51 10.87 -4.26
C LYS A 183 15.66 9.96 -3.39
N VAL A 184 15.13 10.57 -2.33
CA VAL A 184 14.11 9.98 -1.47
C VAL A 184 12.92 10.93 -1.48
N TYR A 185 11.76 10.41 -1.82
CA TYR A 185 10.50 11.14 -1.85
C TYR A 185 9.68 10.72 -0.62
N VAL A 186 9.18 11.68 0.10
CA VAL A 186 8.51 11.49 1.39
C VAL A 186 7.14 12.16 1.34
N GLU A 187 6.10 11.42 1.61
CA GLU A 187 4.74 11.93 1.78
C GLU A 187 4.52 12.35 3.22
N PHE A 188 4.26 13.64 3.41
CA PHE A 188 3.83 14.21 4.67
C PHE A 188 2.32 14.42 4.66
N ASP A 189 1.63 13.81 5.63
CA ASP A 189 0.25 14.13 5.98
C ASP A 189 0.24 15.03 7.21
N TYR A 190 -0.44 16.16 7.13
CA TYR A 190 -0.39 17.13 8.23
C TYR A 190 -1.65 17.98 8.35
N THR A 191 -1.93 18.41 9.58
CA THR A 191 -3.00 19.37 9.91
C THR A 191 -2.46 20.67 10.52
N GLY A 192 -1.15 20.74 10.77
CA GLY A 192 -0.41 21.91 11.25
C GLY A 192 0.75 22.27 10.34
N ASN A 193 1.34 23.45 10.48
CA ASN A 193 2.54 23.81 9.73
C ASN A 193 3.73 22.95 10.12
N VAL A 194 4.54 22.53 9.14
CA VAL A 194 5.71 21.67 9.37
C VAL A 194 6.95 22.35 8.81
N ALA A 195 7.90 22.69 9.68
CA ALA A 195 9.20 23.18 9.25
C ALA A 195 10.06 21.97 8.81
N VAL A 196 10.32 21.85 7.51
CA VAL A 196 11.15 20.78 6.95
C VAL A 196 12.63 21.13 7.05
N GLU A 197 12.98 22.34 6.66
CA GLU A 197 14.30 23.00 6.86
C GLU A 197 14.11 24.52 6.96
N GLU A 198 15.22 25.26 7.22
CA GLU A 198 15.16 26.72 7.36
C GLU A 198 14.46 27.42 6.18
N ASN A 199 14.58 26.87 4.98
CA ASN A 199 14.05 27.44 3.75
C ASN A 199 12.78 26.75 3.23
N LEU A 200 12.31 25.70 3.86
CA LEU A 200 11.12 24.96 3.45
C LEU A 200 10.20 24.68 4.64
N SER A 201 9.00 25.21 4.55
CA SER A 201 7.91 24.92 5.50
C SER A 201 6.64 24.56 4.76
N LEU A 202 6.04 23.44 5.11
CA LEU A 202 4.72 23.02 4.64
C LEU A 202 3.67 23.78 5.44
N SER A 203 2.81 24.51 4.73
CA SER A 203 1.80 25.37 5.34
C SER A 203 0.44 24.69 5.31
N ALA A 204 -0.10 24.34 6.48
CA ALA A 204 -1.41 23.73 6.58
C ALA A 204 -2.52 24.71 6.21
N LYS A 205 -3.50 24.23 5.47
CA LYS A 205 -4.77 24.92 5.23
C LYS A 205 -5.78 24.56 6.29
N TYR A 206 -6.71 25.50 6.53
CA TYR A 206 -7.83 25.32 7.45
C TYR A 206 -9.05 26.07 6.91
N ILE A 207 -10.24 25.69 7.35
CA ILE A 207 -11.49 26.32 6.95
C ILE A 207 -11.97 27.20 8.08
N SER A 208 -12.16 28.49 7.80
CA SER A 208 -12.71 29.45 8.75
C SER A 208 -14.24 29.50 8.66
N ILE A 209 -14.91 29.26 9.78
CA ILE A 209 -16.38 29.31 9.89
C ILE A 209 -16.75 30.49 10.79
N ASP A 210 -17.44 31.48 10.24
CA ASP A 210 -17.91 32.64 10.98
C ASP A 210 -19.35 32.38 11.50
N TRP A 211 -19.50 32.28 12.82
CA TRP A 211 -20.80 32.14 13.48
C TRP A 211 -21.39 33.50 13.91
N GLY A 212 -20.78 34.60 13.48
CA GLY A 212 -21.23 35.95 13.79
C GLY A 212 -20.83 36.45 15.18
N PHE A 213 -20.60 35.59 16.14
CA PHE A 213 -20.10 35.91 17.49
C PHE A 213 -18.69 35.38 17.76
N MET A 214 -18.21 34.44 16.97
CA MET A 214 -16.84 33.95 16.97
C MET A 214 -16.48 33.32 15.62
N ILE A 215 -15.19 33.29 15.30
CA ILE A 215 -14.63 32.57 14.18
C ILE A 215 -14.09 31.26 14.74
N TYR A 216 -14.51 30.15 14.14
CA TYR A 216 -13.95 28.83 14.40
C TYR A 216 -13.11 28.39 13.19
N CYS A 217 -11.87 27.98 13.44
CA CYS A 217 -10.98 27.49 12.41
C CYS A 217 -10.87 25.98 12.52
N MET A 218 -11.43 25.27 11.54
CA MET A 218 -11.41 23.83 11.45
C MET A 218 -10.14 23.38 10.72
N VAL A 219 -9.34 22.50 11.33
CA VAL A 219 -8.18 21.89 10.66
C VAL A 219 -8.62 20.97 9.52
N THR A 220 -7.81 20.90 8.49
CA THR A 220 -8.03 20.05 7.33
C THR A 220 -6.81 19.18 7.10
N ASN A 221 -7.01 18.01 6.47
CA ASN A 221 -5.92 17.18 6.02
C ASN A 221 -5.23 17.83 4.83
N ASN A 222 -3.92 17.87 4.87
CA ASN A 222 -3.06 18.31 3.79
C ASN A 222 -2.05 17.18 3.52
N ALA A 223 -1.68 16.98 2.29
CA ALA A 223 -0.65 16.03 1.90
C ALA A 223 0.40 16.70 1.02
N SER A 224 1.68 16.46 1.29
CA SER A 224 2.78 16.98 0.49
C SER A 224 3.82 15.91 0.22
N VAL A 225 4.31 15.85 -1.02
CA VAL A 225 5.48 15.08 -1.40
C VAL A 225 6.70 16.01 -1.39
N VAL A 226 7.69 15.68 -0.58
CA VAL A 226 8.97 16.37 -0.50
C VAL A 226 10.08 15.42 -0.95
N SER A 227 10.88 15.83 -1.92
CA SER A 227 12.09 15.09 -2.30
C SER A 227 13.30 15.58 -1.49
N PHE A 228 14.16 14.65 -1.13
CA PHE A 228 15.45 14.88 -0.47
C PHE A 228 16.56 14.18 -1.26
N ASP A 229 17.79 14.60 -1.04
CA ASP A 229 18.93 13.73 -1.35
C ASP A 229 18.94 12.52 -0.39
N SER A 230 19.65 11.48 -0.74
CA SER A 230 19.63 10.20 0.00
C SER A 230 20.15 10.28 1.45
N ASP A 231 20.69 11.42 1.89
CA ASP A 231 21.12 11.75 3.25
C ASP A 231 20.16 12.70 3.98
N PHE A 232 18.96 12.90 3.41
CA PHE A 232 17.92 13.82 3.87
C PHE A 232 18.32 15.30 3.84
N THR A 233 19.23 15.68 2.95
CA THR A 233 19.56 17.08 2.67
C THR A 233 18.81 17.61 1.44
N ASN A 234 18.87 18.92 1.21
CA ASN A 234 18.32 19.59 0.03
C ASN A 234 16.83 19.29 -0.24
N PRO A 235 15.93 19.49 0.73
CA PRO A 235 14.51 19.24 0.53
C PRO A 235 13.91 20.14 -0.54
N THR A 236 13.03 19.58 -1.35
CA THR A 236 12.24 20.31 -2.35
C THR A 236 10.81 19.82 -2.32
N GLU A 237 9.86 20.73 -2.14
CA GLU A 237 8.44 20.43 -2.23
C GLU A 237 8.09 20.17 -3.70
N ILE A 238 7.55 18.98 -3.98
CA ILE A 238 7.21 18.52 -5.33
C ILE A 238 5.72 18.68 -5.58
N ALA A 239 4.89 18.21 -4.66
CA ALA A 239 3.45 18.29 -4.77
C ALA A 239 2.84 18.62 -3.40
N THR A 240 1.80 19.45 -3.40
CA THR A 240 0.98 19.72 -2.21
C THR A 240 -0.48 19.73 -2.60
N LEU A 241 -1.28 18.89 -1.95
CA LEU A 241 -2.73 18.84 -2.08
C LEU A 241 -3.38 19.25 -0.77
N ALA A 242 -4.26 20.22 -0.84
CA ALA A 242 -4.96 20.78 0.30
C ALA A 242 -6.34 21.31 -0.10
N VAL A 243 -7.16 21.70 0.87
CA VAL A 243 -8.36 22.48 0.59
C VAL A 243 -8.02 23.88 0.08
N ALA A 244 -8.86 24.46 -0.78
CA ALA A 244 -8.68 25.82 -1.28
C ALA A 244 -8.85 26.85 -0.14
N ASP A 245 -8.27 28.04 -0.29
CA ASP A 245 -8.35 29.11 0.72
C ASP A 245 -9.78 29.55 1.07
N ASN A 246 -10.73 29.43 0.14
CA ASN A 246 -12.15 29.72 0.34
C ASN A 246 -13.01 28.46 0.21
N ALA A 247 -12.48 27.33 0.64
CA ALA A 247 -13.18 26.05 0.53
C ALA A 247 -14.46 26.03 1.37
N ASP A 248 -15.47 25.33 0.85
CA ASP A 248 -16.66 25.01 1.62
C ASP A 248 -16.29 24.10 2.81
N GLN A 249 -17.03 24.27 3.92
CA GLN A 249 -16.83 23.45 5.13
C GLN A 249 -16.95 21.94 4.90
N CYS A 250 -17.51 21.52 3.78
CA CYS A 250 -17.59 20.11 3.37
C CYS A 250 -16.40 19.66 2.54
N SER A 251 -15.48 20.56 2.18
CA SER A 251 -14.28 20.21 1.42
C SER A 251 -13.35 19.34 2.25
N LYS A 252 -12.87 18.22 1.67
CA LYS A 252 -12.06 17.25 2.41
C LYS A 252 -11.20 16.42 1.46
N LEU A 253 -9.95 16.18 1.87
CA LEU A 253 -9.08 15.16 1.31
C LEU A 253 -9.29 13.85 2.08
N PHE A 254 -9.53 12.74 1.37
CA PHE A 254 -9.75 11.42 1.94
C PHE A 254 -8.54 10.54 1.86
N SER A 255 -7.93 10.44 0.68
CA SER A 255 -6.69 9.70 0.46
C SER A 255 -5.78 10.44 -0.50
N PHE A 256 -4.50 10.22 -0.33
CA PHE A 256 -3.46 10.70 -1.20
C PHE A 256 -2.45 9.56 -1.37
N ASN A 257 -2.00 9.34 -2.57
CA ASN A 257 -0.96 8.37 -2.89
C ASN A 257 -0.09 8.93 -4.00
N PHE A 258 1.18 8.58 -3.97
CA PHE A 258 2.11 8.94 -5.02
C PHE A 258 3.01 7.78 -5.39
N ASP A 259 3.56 7.84 -6.60
CA ASP A 259 4.63 6.95 -7.04
C ASP A 259 5.59 7.72 -7.96
N VAL A 260 6.78 7.16 -8.18
CA VAL A 260 7.87 7.82 -8.88
C VAL A 260 8.46 6.89 -9.94
N GLU A 261 8.58 7.41 -11.16
CA GLU A 261 9.31 6.75 -12.25
C GLU A 261 10.38 7.72 -12.79
N GLY A 262 11.65 7.43 -12.49
CA GLY A 262 12.76 8.33 -12.79
C GLY A 262 12.65 9.66 -12.05
N GLU A 263 12.46 10.76 -12.78
CA GLU A 263 12.27 12.10 -12.19
C GLU A 263 10.78 12.52 -12.14
N ASN A 264 9.88 11.71 -12.66
CA ASN A 264 8.46 12.04 -12.70
C ASN A 264 7.77 11.54 -11.42
N VAL A 265 7.02 12.41 -10.78
CA VAL A 265 6.14 12.08 -9.65
C VAL A 265 4.71 12.03 -10.15
N TYR A 266 4.02 10.97 -9.81
CA TYR A 266 2.61 10.76 -10.12
C TYR A 266 1.81 10.76 -8.83
N VAL A 267 0.65 11.37 -8.87
CA VAL A 267 -0.26 11.48 -7.72
C VAL A 267 -1.63 10.96 -8.13
N ALA A 268 -2.23 10.17 -7.25
CA ALA A 268 -3.66 9.87 -7.27
C ALA A 268 -4.26 10.14 -5.90
N ALA A 269 -5.25 10.99 -5.85
CA ALA A 269 -5.90 11.39 -4.60
C ALA A 269 -7.42 11.36 -4.74
N LEU A 270 -8.10 11.09 -3.64
CA LEU A 270 -9.55 11.12 -3.53
C LEU A 270 -9.98 12.24 -2.61
N GLY A 271 -10.95 13.05 -3.05
CA GLY A 271 -11.46 14.14 -2.24
C GLY A 271 -12.82 14.65 -2.68
N ARG A 272 -13.30 15.67 -2.01
CA ARG A 272 -14.55 16.36 -2.33
C ARG A 272 -14.44 17.87 -2.09
N GLY A 273 -15.37 18.64 -2.69
CA GLY A 273 -15.41 20.10 -2.56
C GLY A 273 -14.27 20.78 -3.30
N ASN A 274 -13.75 21.84 -2.74
CA ASN A 274 -12.73 22.69 -3.36
C ASN A 274 -11.34 22.31 -2.89
N LEU A 275 -10.56 21.70 -3.76
CA LEU A 275 -9.18 21.26 -3.50
C LEU A 275 -8.20 22.00 -4.42
N VAL A 276 -6.94 22.07 -3.99
CA VAL A 276 -5.86 22.67 -4.77
C VAL A 276 -4.65 21.74 -4.72
N LEU A 277 -4.20 21.29 -5.89
CA LEU A 277 -2.91 20.61 -6.05
C LEU A 277 -1.89 21.63 -6.60
N ASN A 278 -0.87 21.96 -5.79
CA ASN A 278 0.05 23.05 -6.05
C ASN A 278 -0.70 24.39 -6.28
N SER A 279 -0.91 24.79 -7.51
CA SER A 279 -1.66 25.99 -7.88
C SER A 279 -2.89 25.68 -8.74
N GLU A 280 -3.16 24.43 -9.04
CA GLU A 280 -4.30 23.99 -9.85
C GLU A 280 -5.50 23.67 -8.97
N ALA A 281 -6.65 24.31 -9.28
CA ALA A 281 -7.87 24.17 -8.50
C ALA A 281 -8.77 23.05 -9.06
N PHE A 282 -9.32 22.25 -8.17
CA PHE A 282 -10.28 21.18 -8.46
C PHE A 282 -11.55 21.42 -7.66
N ASP A 283 -12.68 21.46 -8.35
CA ASP A 283 -13.99 21.69 -7.75
C ASP A 283 -14.86 20.45 -8.00
N PHE A 284 -15.26 19.78 -6.90
CA PHE A 284 -16.19 18.66 -6.92
C PHE A 284 -17.55 19.15 -6.43
N ALA A 285 -18.60 18.90 -7.20
CA ALA A 285 -19.92 19.47 -6.97
C ALA A 285 -20.46 19.16 -5.57
N PHE A 286 -21.05 20.18 -4.95
CA PHE A 286 -21.75 20.10 -3.68
C PHE A 286 -23.19 20.59 -3.88
N ASP A 287 -24.19 19.74 -3.62
CA ASP A 287 -25.59 20.06 -3.87
C ASP A 287 -26.27 20.83 -2.74
N GLY A 288 -25.55 21.14 -1.66
CA GLY A 288 -26.06 21.85 -0.50
C GLY A 288 -26.97 21.04 0.42
N GLN A 289 -27.20 19.76 0.12
CA GLN A 289 -28.10 18.89 0.87
C GLN A 289 -27.37 17.71 1.57
N GLY A 290 -26.04 17.66 1.48
CA GLY A 290 -25.24 16.64 2.16
C GLY A 290 -24.76 15.50 1.26
N SER A 291 -25.29 15.33 0.06
CA SER A 291 -24.69 14.47 -0.94
C SER A 291 -23.55 15.22 -1.61
N THR A 292 -22.36 14.81 -1.37
CA THR A 292 -21.14 15.40 -1.92
C THR A 292 -20.54 14.43 -2.91
N GLU A 293 -20.44 14.90 -4.15
CA GLU A 293 -19.68 14.19 -5.16
C GLU A 293 -18.23 14.05 -4.70
N LYS A 294 -17.73 12.83 -4.69
CA LYS A 294 -16.31 12.52 -4.48
C LYS A 294 -15.66 12.26 -5.83
N GLY A 295 -14.44 12.65 -5.96
CA GLY A 295 -13.72 12.45 -7.21
C GLY A 295 -12.24 12.26 -6.98
N ALA A 296 -11.56 11.70 -7.98
CA ALA A 296 -10.12 11.58 -7.98
C ALA A 296 -9.44 12.74 -8.70
N ILE A 297 -8.29 13.11 -8.20
CA ILE A 297 -7.30 13.95 -8.85
C ILE A 297 -6.16 13.03 -9.26
N LEU A 298 -5.86 13.00 -10.54
CA LEU A 298 -4.69 12.33 -11.08
C LEU A 298 -3.72 13.39 -11.58
N SER A 299 -2.43 13.23 -11.31
CA SER A 299 -1.43 14.19 -11.76
C SER A 299 -0.11 13.51 -12.09
N LYS A 300 0.45 13.87 -13.24
CA LYS A 300 1.89 13.86 -13.49
C LYS A 300 2.39 15.24 -13.11
N VAL A 301 2.97 15.36 -11.93
CA VAL A 301 3.24 16.62 -11.24
C VAL A 301 4.08 17.57 -12.11
N GLY A 302 3.63 18.82 -12.23
CA GLY A 302 4.29 19.85 -13.05
C GLY A 302 4.12 19.69 -14.57
N VAL A 303 3.40 18.66 -15.03
CA VAL A 303 3.16 18.38 -16.44
C VAL A 303 1.68 18.46 -16.79
N LYS A 304 0.85 17.64 -16.14
CA LYS A 304 -0.58 17.53 -16.43
C LYS A 304 -1.33 16.99 -15.24
N SER A 305 -2.54 17.50 -15.02
CA SER A 305 -3.47 16.93 -14.06
C SER A 305 -4.81 16.65 -14.73
N ALA A 306 -5.56 15.71 -14.17
CA ALA A 306 -6.89 15.34 -14.59
C ALA A 306 -7.81 15.17 -13.37
N LYS A 307 -9.08 15.52 -13.56
CA LYS A 307 -10.16 15.31 -12.60
C LYS A 307 -11.04 14.18 -13.09
N ILE A 308 -11.32 13.20 -12.23
CA ILE A 308 -12.33 12.19 -12.46
C ILE A 308 -13.45 12.43 -11.45
N SER A 309 -14.62 12.82 -11.92
CA SER A 309 -15.80 13.07 -11.09
C SER A 309 -16.55 11.77 -10.82
N ASN A 310 -17.39 11.75 -9.77
CA ASN A 310 -18.26 10.62 -9.42
C ASN A 310 -17.54 9.28 -9.21
N ILE A 311 -16.39 9.30 -8.51
CA ILE A 311 -15.74 8.05 -8.09
C ILE A 311 -16.50 7.38 -6.95
N SER A 312 -17.34 8.15 -6.24
CA SER A 312 -18.28 7.58 -5.30
C SER A 312 -19.35 8.61 -4.95
N ASN A 313 -20.61 8.20 -4.95
CA ASN A 313 -21.75 9.05 -4.60
C ASN A 313 -22.31 8.77 -3.20
N GLY A 314 -21.76 7.79 -2.47
CA GLY A 314 -22.26 7.40 -1.16
C GLY A 314 -21.97 8.42 -0.05
N ASN A 315 -22.84 8.43 0.96
CA ASN A 315 -22.70 9.31 2.12
C ASN A 315 -21.54 8.95 3.04
N ASP A 316 -21.08 7.70 3.02
CA ASP A 316 -20.06 7.19 3.94
C ASP A 316 -18.67 7.26 3.31
N ALA A 317 -17.89 8.23 3.79
CA ALA A 317 -16.53 8.47 3.35
C ALA A 317 -15.54 7.37 3.77
N GLU A 318 -15.92 6.55 4.74
CA GLU A 318 -15.03 5.57 5.37
C GLU A 318 -14.67 4.39 4.46
N PHE A 319 -15.47 4.13 3.43
CA PHE A 319 -15.30 2.99 2.52
C PHE A 319 -14.77 3.37 1.13
N ASN A 320 -14.29 4.60 0.95
CA ASN A 320 -13.78 5.05 -0.33
C ASN A 320 -12.34 5.49 -0.19
N THR A 321 -11.44 4.73 -0.75
CA THR A 321 -10.00 5.01 -0.70
C THR A 321 -9.34 4.71 -2.04
N ILE A 322 -8.30 5.46 -2.36
CA ILE A 322 -7.24 4.97 -3.23
C ILE A 322 -6.21 4.35 -2.28
N SER A 323 -6.09 3.04 -2.33
CA SER A 323 -5.26 2.29 -1.38
C SER A 323 -3.80 2.27 -1.80
N ASP A 324 -3.52 2.12 -3.09
CA ASP A 324 -2.16 2.21 -3.62
C ASP A 324 -2.15 2.52 -5.10
N ILE A 325 -1.00 3.01 -5.59
CA ILE A 325 -0.72 3.27 -7.00
C ILE A 325 0.69 2.82 -7.37
N GLU A 326 0.86 2.39 -8.61
CA GLU A 326 2.17 2.13 -9.22
C GLU A 326 2.20 2.66 -10.64
N VAL A 327 3.28 3.38 -10.99
CA VAL A 327 3.58 3.75 -12.37
C VAL A 327 4.55 2.73 -12.97
N ARG A 328 4.15 2.16 -14.12
CA ARG A 328 4.94 1.13 -14.81
C ARG A 328 4.65 1.17 -16.31
N ASP A 329 5.70 1.13 -17.13
CA ASP A 329 5.60 1.02 -18.59
C ASP A 329 4.67 2.07 -19.23
N GLY A 330 4.69 3.31 -18.70
CA GLY A 330 3.86 4.42 -19.18
C GLY A 330 2.39 4.32 -18.80
N LYS A 331 2.04 3.48 -17.86
CA LYS A 331 0.71 3.36 -17.25
C LYS A 331 0.76 3.67 -15.76
N LEU A 332 -0.29 4.27 -15.25
CA LEU A 332 -0.57 4.45 -13.84
C LEU A 332 -1.68 3.48 -13.45
N TYR A 333 -1.35 2.50 -12.63
CA TYR A 333 -2.30 1.57 -12.05
C TYR A 333 -2.77 2.10 -10.71
N ILE A 334 -4.07 1.99 -10.44
CA ILE A 334 -4.72 2.53 -9.24
C ILE A 334 -5.60 1.43 -8.67
N ALA A 335 -5.46 1.13 -7.40
CA ALA A 335 -6.33 0.20 -6.69
C ALA A 335 -6.94 0.85 -5.45
N GLY A 336 -8.16 0.47 -5.12
CA GLY A 336 -8.85 1.02 -3.96
C GLY A 336 -10.25 0.43 -3.76
N THR A 337 -11.02 1.08 -2.91
CA THR A 337 -12.41 0.73 -2.63
C THR A 337 -13.36 1.87 -3.01
N PHE A 338 -14.59 1.53 -3.37
CA PHE A 338 -15.63 2.50 -3.68
C PHE A 338 -17.00 1.99 -3.21
N ASN A 339 -17.94 2.90 -3.00
CA ASN A 339 -19.33 2.58 -2.73
C ASN A 339 -20.25 3.16 -3.81
N GLU A 340 -21.44 2.59 -3.96
CA GLU A 340 -22.48 2.94 -4.95
C GLU A 340 -21.96 2.88 -6.39
N THR A 341 -21.40 3.96 -6.93
CA THR A 341 -20.94 4.01 -8.33
C THR A 341 -19.57 4.62 -8.45
N CYS A 342 -18.75 4.05 -9.32
CA CYS A 342 -17.46 4.58 -9.69
C CYS A 342 -17.44 4.82 -11.21
N ALA A 343 -17.31 6.08 -11.60
CA ALA A 343 -17.33 6.50 -12.99
C ALA A 343 -15.91 6.84 -13.47
N PHE A 344 -15.09 5.81 -13.67
CA PHE A 344 -13.92 5.99 -14.51
C PHE A 344 -14.42 6.20 -15.96
N ASP A 345 -14.12 5.39 -16.93
CA ASP A 345 -14.63 5.56 -18.29
C ASP A 345 -16.00 4.89 -18.48
N ASN A 346 -16.22 3.78 -17.76
CA ASN A 346 -17.51 3.09 -17.69
C ASN A 346 -17.99 3.17 -16.23
N GLU A 347 -19.30 3.34 -16.07
CA GLU A 347 -19.90 3.27 -14.75
C GLU A 347 -19.84 1.84 -14.23
N ILE A 348 -19.11 1.63 -13.14
CA ILE A 348 -19.10 0.40 -12.35
C ILE A 348 -19.89 0.63 -11.08
N VAL A 349 -20.67 -0.36 -10.67
CA VAL A 349 -21.62 -0.28 -9.55
C VAL A 349 -21.20 -1.26 -8.48
N ALA A 350 -21.05 -0.78 -7.24
CA ALA A 350 -20.81 -1.63 -6.10
C ALA A 350 -22.06 -2.47 -5.77
N VAL A 351 -21.87 -3.72 -5.40
CA VAL A 351 -22.92 -4.64 -4.97
C VAL A 351 -23.02 -4.69 -3.44
N GLY A 352 -21.89 -4.57 -2.75
CA GLY A 352 -21.81 -4.45 -1.30
C GLY A 352 -22.00 -3.03 -0.77
N ALA A 353 -21.63 -2.81 0.48
CA ALA A 353 -21.49 -1.48 1.06
C ALA A 353 -20.26 -0.77 0.48
N SER A 354 -19.22 -1.52 0.14
CA SER A 354 -18.10 -1.11 -0.73
C SER A 354 -17.54 -2.31 -1.47
N ASP A 355 -16.95 -2.06 -2.64
CA ASP A 355 -16.28 -3.05 -3.47
C ASP A 355 -14.88 -2.56 -3.85
N VAL A 356 -13.99 -3.50 -4.18
CA VAL A 356 -12.65 -3.22 -4.69
C VAL A 356 -12.74 -2.77 -6.16
N PHE A 357 -11.93 -1.80 -6.53
CA PHE A 357 -11.68 -1.47 -7.92
C PHE A 357 -10.19 -1.48 -8.26
N VAL A 358 -9.88 -1.74 -9.53
CA VAL A 358 -8.57 -1.51 -10.14
C VAL A 358 -8.76 -0.79 -11.46
N ALA A 359 -7.95 0.21 -11.71
CA ALA A 359 -7.97 0.97 -12.96
C ALA A 359 -6.56 1.10 -13.55
N SER A 360 -6.50 1.17 -14.87
CA SER A 360 -5.31 1.53 -15.65
C SER A 360 -5.54 2.86 -16.34
N VAL A 361 -4.56 3.74 -16.22
CA VAL A 361 -4.58 5.10 -16.76
C VAL A 361 -3.30 5.32 -17.57
N ASP A 362 -3.41 5.95 -18.73
CA ASP A 362 -2.22 6.41 -19.45
C ASP A 362 -1.45 7.44 -18.63
N ALA A 363 -0.20 7.16 -18.28
CA ALA A 363 0.58 7.97 -17.37
C ALA A 363 0.98 9.37 -17.91
N ASN A 364 0.87 9.61 -19.22
CA ASN A 364 1.15 10.90 -19.83
C ASN A 364 -0.12 11.70 -20.11
N GLU A 365 -1.15 11.04 -20.68
CA GLU A 365 -2.40 11.68 -21.05
C GLU A 365 -3.40 11.73 -19.89
N LEU A 366 -3.20 10.93 -18.86
CA LEU A 366 -4.10 10.76 -17.70
C LEU A 366 -5.54 10.42 -18.14
N THR A 367 -5.65 9.62 -19.18
CA THR A 367 -6.92 9.06 -19.68
C THR A 367 -7.04 7.62 -19.22
N VAL A 368 -8.23 7.24 -18.77
CA VAL A 368 -8.48 5.87 -18.30
C VAL A 368 -8.48 4.93 -19.50
N ASP A 369 -7.69 3.86 -19.42
CA ASP A 369 -7.71 2.79 -20.42
C ASP A 369 -8.80 1.77 -20.13
N TRP A 370 -8.90 1.38 -18.86
CA TRP A 370 -9.94 0.49 -18.33
C TRP A 370 -10.06 0.66 -16.81
N ALA A 371 -11.24 0.33 -16.29
CA ALA A 371 -11.48 0.15 -14.87
C ALA A 371 -12.39 -1.06 -14.66
N VAL A 372 -12.08 -1.86 -13.65
CA VAL A 372 -12.85 -3.04 -13.27
C VAL A 372 -13.07 -3.06 -11.76
N ALA A 373 -14.18 -3.64 -11.35
CA ALA A 373 -14.47 -3.87 -9.95
C ALA A 373 -14.84 -5.33 -9.72
N ASN A 374 -14.59 -5.81 -8.51
CA ASN A 374 -15.16 -7.05 -8.07
C ASN A 374 -16.56 -6.76 -7.52
N ALA A 375 -17.58 -7.25 -8.23
CA ALA A 375 -18.95 -7.25 -7.74
C ALA A 375 -19.17 -8.53 -6.94
N ASN A 376 -19.02 -8.45 -5.62
CA ASN A 376 -19.36 -9.56 -4.75
C ASN A 376 -20.86 -9.81 -4.77
N ASP A 377 -21.27 -10.90 -5.43
CA ASP A 377 -22.67 -11.30 -5.60
C ASP A 377 -23.18 -12.06 -4.34
N GLU A 378 -23.01 -11.50 -3.16
CA GLU A 378 -23.54 -12.09 -1.93
C GLU A 378 -24.99 -11.66 -1.61
N GLY A 379 -25.65 -11.03 -2.57
CA GLY A 379 -27.10 -10.85 -2.61
C GLY A 379 -27.73 -9.92 -1.56
N GLU A 380 -26.96 -9.28 -0.69
CA GLU A 380 -27.45 -8.33 0.31
C GLU A 380 -26.68 -7.01 0.22
N THR A 381 -27.24 -6.07 -0.52
CA THR A 381 -26.76 -4.67 -0.57
C THR A 381 -26.63 -4.09 0.84
N ASN A 382 -25.51 -3.41 1.13
CA ASN A 382 -25.18 -2.75 2.39
C ASN A 382 -24.90 -3.65 3.60
N LYS A 383 -24.58 -4.92 3.40
CA LYS A 383 -24.22 -5.82 4.49
C LYS A 383 -22.72 -6.02 4.65
N TYR A 384 -22.03 -6.10 3.52
CA TYR A 384 -20.60 -6.37 3.48
C TYR A 384 -19.84 -5.14 2.98
N TYR A 385 -18.71 -4.85 3.60
CA TYR A 385 -17.75 -3.91 3.04
C TYR A 385 -16.38 -4.57 2.85
N GLU A 386 -15.66 -4.12 1.87
CA GLU A 386 -14.32 -4.58 1.55
C GLU A 386 -13.27 -3.61 2.10
N ALA A 387 -12.20 -4.17 2.63
CA ALA A 387 -11.08 -3.45 3.20
C ALA A 387 -9.77 -3.96 2.59
N VAL A 388 -9.26 -3.22 1.61
CA VAL A 388 -7.98 -3.55 0.97
C VAL A 388 -6.87 -3.41 2.00
N SER A 389 -6.19 -4.52 2.27
CA SER A 389 -5.04 -4.57 3.19
C SER A 389 -3.71 -4.37 2.47
N ALA A 390 -3.61 -4.78 1.20
CA ALA A 390 -2.42 -4.57 0.38
C ALA A 390 -2.73 -4.72 -1.11
N VAL A 391 -1.87 -4.13 -1.94
CA VAL A 391 -1.89 -4.28 -3.39
C VAL A 391 -0.50 -4.70 -3.85
N VAL A 392 -0.42 -5.68 -4.73
CA VAL A 392 0.82 -6.13 -5.36
C VAL A 392 0.72 -5.93 -6.86
N PHE A 393 1.56 -5.08 -7.40
CA PHE A 393 1.68 -4.88 -8.85
C PHE A 393 2.73 -5.84 -9.41
N GLY A 394 2.31 -7.08 -9.62
CA GLY A 394 3.16 -8.16 -10.10
C GLY A 394 3.60 -7.99 -11.57
N ASN A 395 4.35 -8.95 -12.10
CA ASN A 395 4.83 -8.88 -13.48
C ASN A 395 3.71 -9.06 -14.53
N GLU A 396 2.67 -9.85 -14.21
CA GLU A 396 1.61 -10.22 -15.15
C GLU A 396 0.23 -9.68 -14.75
N SER A 397 0.05 -9.31 -13.49
CA SER A 397 -1.24 -8.86 -12.95
C SER A 397 -1.07 -8.03 -11.68
N VAL A 398 -2.11 -7.27 -11.36
CA VAL A 398 -2.30 -6.66 -10.04
C VAL A 398 -3.00 -7.68 -9.15
N THR A 399 -2.49 -7.90 -7.95
CA THR A 399 -3.16 -8.71 -6.92
C THR A 399 -3.61 -7.81 -5.78
N VAL A 400 -4.89 -7.83 -5.47
CA VAL A 400 -5.48 -7.10 -4.34
C VAL A 400 -5.73 -8.09 -3.22
N PHE A 401 -5.14 -7.84 -2.06
CA PHE A 401 -5.40 -8.54 -0.82
C PHE A 401 -6.48 -7.78 -0.07
N ASP A 402 -7.60 -8.43 0.13
CA ASP A 402 -8.80 -7.84 0.66
C ASP A 402 -9.35 -8.62 1.84
N ALA A 403 -10.14 -7.96 2.68
CA ALA A 403 -10.87 -8.55 3.78
C ALA A 403 -12.33 -8.11 3.73
N VAL A 404 -13.23 -9.05 3.54
CA VAL A 404 -14.68 -8.81 3.57
C VAL A 404 -15.18 -8.84 5.00
N VAL A 405 -15.86 -7.79 5.43
CA VAL A 405 -16.38 -7.60 6.77
C VAL A 405 -17.90 -7.55 6.74
N ASP A 406 -18.57 -8.43 7.51
CA ASP A 406 -20.03 -8.37 7.71
C ASP A 406 -20.38 -7.32 8.76
N MET A 407 -21.01 -6.22 8.35
CA MET A 407 -21.40 -5.10 9.23
C MET A 407 -22.45 -5.49 10.28
N ASN A 408 -23.19 -6.59 10.08
CA ASN A 408 -24.26 -7.02 10.97
C ASN A 408 -23.82 -8.10 11.98
N ASN A 409 -22.67 -8.71 11.76
CA ASN A 409 -22.09 -9.73 12.61
C ASN A 409 -20.71 -9.30 13.10
N ASN A 410 -20.41 -9.52 14.37
CA ASN A 410 -19.04 -9.36 14.89
C ASN A 410 -18.15 -10.58 14.56
N GLU A 411 -18.29 -11.13 13.37
CA GLU A 411 -17.44 -12.22 12.90
C GLU A 411 -16.09 -11.66 12.43
N ALA A 412 -15.07 -12.51 12.45
CA ALA A 412 -13.77 -12.12 11.94
C ALA A 412 -13.86 -11.84 10.42
N PRO A 413 -13.13 -10.83 9.90
CA PRO A 413 -13.04 -10.58 8.47
C PRO A 413 -12.66 -11.84 7.70
N VAL A 414 -13.25 -12.04 6.53
CA VAL A 414 -12.92 -13.14 5.62
C VAL A 414 -11.98 -12.62 4.56
N ALA A 415 -10.80 -13.24 4.46
CA ALA A 415 -9.85 -12.87 3.42
C ALA A 415 -10.41 -13.23 2.04
N LYS A 416 -10.28 -12.31 1.11
CA LYS A 416 -10.48 -12.50 -0.33
C LYS A 416 -9.31 -11.89 -1.08
N ASN A 417 -8.91 -12.53 -2.16
CA ASN A 417 -7.86 -11.99 -3.02
C ASN A 417 -8.37 -11.93 -4.45
N TYR A 418 -8.07 -10.84 -5.13
CA TYR A 418 -8.44 -10.62 -6.51
C TYR A 418 -7.19 -10.43 -7.36
N THR A 419 -7.15 -11.06 -8.51
CA THR A 419 -6.14 -10.81 -9.54
C THR A 419 -6.77 -10.08 -10.70
N VAL A 420 -6.12 -9.02 -11.16
CA VAL A 420 -6.54 -8.24 -12.32
C VAL A 420 -5.43 -8.25 -13.34
N SER A 421 -5.67 -8.82 -14.52
CA SER A 421 -4.68 -8.79 -15.59
C SER A 421 -4.47 -7.36 -16.10
N TYR A 422 -3.34 -7.09 -16.73
CA TYR A 422 -3.06 -5.78 -17.33
C TYR A 422 -3.94 -5.46 -18.56
N GLU A 423 -4.78 -6.39 -18.99
CA GLU A 423 -5.87 -6.17 -19.94
C GLU A 423 -7.23 -5.87 -19.28
N GLY A 424 -7.27 -5.77 -17.94
CA GLY A 424 -8.48 -5.41 -17.21
C GLY A 424 -9.43 -6.59 -16.97
N VAL A 425 -8.94 -7.81 -16.82
CA VAL A 425 -9.76 -8.97 -16.46
C VAL A 425 -9.56 -9.28 -14.98
N ILE A 426 -10.64 -9.16 -14.20
CA ILE A 426 -10.64 -9.47 -12.77
C ILE A 426 -11.08 -10.91 -12.50
N ALA A 427 -10.46 -11.56 -11.55
CA ALA A 427 -10.81 -12.89 -11.06
C ALA A 427 -10.56 -13.01 -9.56
N GLU A 428 -11.45 -13.65 -8.83
CA GLU A 428 -11.24 -14.04 -7.44
C GLU A 428 -10.28 -15.24 -7.37
N THR A 429 -9.36 -15.22 -6.41
CA THR A 429 -8.39 -16.29 -6.20
C THR A 429 -9.06 -17.44 -5.42
N GLU A 430 -8.93 -18.68 -5.87
CA GLU A 430 -9.58 -19.85 -5.20
C GLU A 430 -9.11 -20.08 -3.76
N GLU A 431 -7.84 -19.76 -3.46
CA GLU A 431 -7.27 -19.84 -2.12
C GLU A 431 -6.82 -18.47 -1.68
N ALA A 432 -7.66 -17.77 -0.93
CA ALA A 432 -7.33 -16.45 -0.42
C ALA A 432 -6.33 -16.54 0.75
N ILE A 433 -5.35 -15.65 0.74
CA ILE A 433 -4.35 -15.50 1.79
C ILE A 433 -4.70 -14.25 2.60
N ALA A 434 -4.94 -14.43 3.91
CA ALA A 434 -5.09 -13.29 4.80
C ALA A 434 -3.76 -12.56 4.94
N ALA A 435 -3.76 -11.25 4.77
CA ALA A 435 -2.59 -10.42 4.88
C ALA A 435 -2.92 -9.13 5.63
N THR A 436 -2.04 -8.72 6.56
CA THR A 436 -2.10 -7.40 7.16
C THR A 436 -1.17 -6.44 6.41
N ALA A 437 -0.02 -6.93 5.95
CA ALA A 437 0.87 -6.22 5.05
C ALA A 437 1.46 -7.20 4.03
N VAL A 438 1.75 -6.70 2.84
CA VAL A 438 2.40 -7.46 1.77
C VAL A 438 3.49 -6.62 1.16
N VAL A 439 4.65 -7.21 0.94
CA VAL A 439 5.74 -6.61 0.18
C VAL A 439 6.27 -7.58 -0.85
N TYR A 440 6.78 -7.06 -1.94
CA TYR A 440 7.18 -7.87 -3.07
C TYR A 440 8.39 -7.27 -3.82
N ASN A 441 9.05 -8.12 -4.56
CA ASN A 441 9.97 -7.74 -5.63
C ASN A 441 9.70 -8.63 -6.86
N ALA A 442 10.57 -8.57 -7.85
CA ALA A 442 10.40 -9.33 -9.09
C ALA A 442 10.30 -10.87 -8.89
N ASN A 443 10.80 -11.39 -7.77
CA ASN A 443 10.93 -12.84 -7.54
C ASN A 443 10.11 -13.36 -6.35
N ASN A 444 9.79 -12.52 -5.36
CA ASN A 444 9.23 -12.95 -4.08
C ASN A 444 8.09 -12.05 -3.62
N ILE A 445 7.15 -12.65 -2.90
CA ILE A 445 6.08 -11.94 -2.17
C ILE A 445 6.16 -12.38 -0.71
N ALA A 446 6.29 -11.42 0.20
CA ALA A 446 6.20 -11.66 1.63
C ALA A 446 4.85 -11.18 2.16
N VAL A 447 4.12 -12.07 2.81
CA VAL A 447 2.86 -11.80 3.51
C VAL A 447 3.16 -11.74 5.01
N ILE A 448 2.75 -10.65 5.64
CA ILE A 448 2.94 -10.41 7.06
C ILE A 448 1.58 -10.31 7.74
N ASN A 449 1.42 -11.04 8.83
CA ASN A 449 0.24 -11.01 9.66
C ASN A 449 0.60 -10.65 11.10
N TYR A 450 -0.08 -9.67 11.64
CA TYR A 450 0.06 -9.20 13.02
C TYR A 450 -1.10 -9.75 13.86
N THR A 451 -0.77 -10.69 14.72
CA THR A 451 -1.69 -11.27 15.72
C THR A 451 -1.08 -11.04 17.11
N ASN A 452 -0.95 -12.07 17.94
CA ASN A 452 -0.12 -12.03 19.15
C ASN A 452 1.39 -12.13 18.82
N GLU A 453 1.70 -12.58 17.63
CA GLU A 453 3.03 -12.66 17.03
C GLU A 453 2.98 -12.03 15.65
N THR A 454 4.13 -11.54 15.17
CA THR A 454 4.29 -11.15 13.78
C THR A 454 4.67 -12.38 12.98
N VAL A 455 3.74 -12.91 12.19
CA VAL A 455 3.97 -14.07 11.33
C VAL A 455 4.36 -13.60 9.94
N VAL A 456 5.48 -14.09 9.46
CA VAL A 456 6.03 -13.77 8.14
C VAL A 456 6.04 -15.02 7.28
N THR A 457 5.47 -14.95 6.09
CA THR A 457 5.48 -16.04 5.11
C THR A 457 5.95 -15.52 3.76
N MET A 458 7.00 -16.13 3.24
CA MET A 458 7.55 -15.83 1.92
C MET A 458 7.03 -16.80 0.87
N TYR A 459 6.62 -16.25 -0.24
CA TYR A 459 6.14 -16.98 -1.41
C TYR A 459 6.99 -16.63 -2.64
N ASP A 460 7.06 -17.55 -3.59
CA ASP A 460 7.59 -17.26 -4.92
C ASP A 460 6.60 -16.34 -5.66
N SER A 461 7.08 -15.20 -6.18
CA SER A 461 6.27 -14.27 -6.98
C SER A 461 6.00 -14.78 -8.38
N ALA A 462 6.80 -15.73 -8.88
CA ALA A 462 6.40 -16.51 -10.03
C ALA A 462 5.10 -17.20 -9.59
N LEU A 463 3.97 -16.55 -9.88
CA LEU A 463 2.72 -17.24 -10.06
C LEU A 463 3.11 -18.45 -10.90
N THR A 464 3.29 -19.59 -10.24
CA THR A 464 3.28 -20.81 -10.98
C THR A 464 1.86 -20.89 -11.53
N THR A 465 1.60 -20.11 -12.60
CA THR A 465 0.90 -20.75 -13.65
C THR A 465 1.69 -22.04 -13.79
N THR A 466 1.15 -23.11 -13.27
CA THR A 466 1.41 -24.40 -13.88
C THR A 466 0.79 -24.28 -15.27
N ALA A 467 1.22 -23.31 -16.07
CA ALA A 467 1.38 -23.45 -17.46
C ALA A 467 2.37 -24.58 -17.52
N ILE A 468 1.85 -25.78 -17.55
CA ILE A 468 2.56 -26.90 -18.08
C ILE A 468 3.00 -26.35 -19.43
N GLU A 469 4.27 -25.87 -19.48
CA GLU A 469 4.91 -25.72 -20.76
C GLU A 469 4.53 -26.97 -21.51
N SER A 470 3.92 -26.80 -22.66
CA SER A 470 3.64 -27.93 -23.52
C SER A 470 5.03 -28.55 -23.73
N VAL A 471 5.33 -29.57 -22.94
CA VAL A 471 6.47 -30.43 -23.21
C VAL A 471 6.10 -31.02 -24.55
N VAL A 472 6.52 -30.35 -25.62
CA VAL A 472 6.74 -31.00 -26.90
C VAL A 472 7.85 -31.95 -26.57
N ALA A 473 7.47 -33.14 -26.13
CA ALA A 473 8.38 -34.23 -25.91
C ALA A 473 8.96 -34.56 -27.29
N GLU A 474 10.12 -33.95 -27.58
CA GLU A 474 11.00 -34.54 -28.56
C GLU A 474 11.33 -35.94 -28.06
N ALA A 475 10.73 -36.88 -28.76
CA ALA A 475 10.76 -38.28 -28.40
C ALA A 475 12.18 -38.84 -28.61
N GLU A 476 12.94 -38.98 -27.53
CA GLU A 476 13.94 -40.05 -27.43
C GLU A 476 14.09 -40.46 -25.95
N ASN A 477 13.46 -41.59 -25.58
CA ASN A 477 13.58 -42.30 -24.30
C ASN A 477 12.69 -41.86 -23.09
N ASN A 478 11.59 -41.22 -23.27
CA ASN A 478 10.69 -40.96 -22.15
C ASN A 478 9.83 -42.18 -21.79
N VAL A 479 9.82 -42.57 -20.51
CA VAL A 479 8.92 -43.60 -20.01
C VAL A 479 7.61 -42.89 -19.57
N ILE A 480 6.56 -43.15 -20.34
CA ILE A 480 5.26 -42.46 -20.14
C ILE A 480 4.24 -43.50 -19.61
N TYR A 481 3.50 -43.12 -18.56
CA TYR A 481 2.37 -43.86 -18.04
C TYR A 481 1.11 -43.02 -18.09
N ASP A 482 -0.05 -43.63 -18.34
CA ASP A 482 -1.32 -43.01 -18.13
C ASP A 482 -1.68 -42.99 -16.63
N ILE A 483 -2.76 -42.29 -16.27
CA ILE A 483 -3.20 -42.13 -14.89
C ILE A 483 -3.55 -43.47 -14.21
N THR A 484 -3.78 -44.54 -14.99
CA THR A 484 -4.03 -45.88 -14.47
C THR A 484 -2.75 -46.67 -14.23
N GLY A 485 -1.58 -46.10 -14.50
CA GLY A 485 -0.27 -46.73 -14.37
C GLY A 485 0.11 -47.59 -15.56
N ARG A 486 -0.61 -47.55 -16.68
CA ARG A 486 -0.28 -48.28 -17.90
C ARG A 486 0.73 -47.49 -18.71
N ARG A 487 1.82 -48.15 -19.12
CA ARG A 487 2.83 -47.54 -20.00
C ARG A 487 2.23 -47.29 -21.39
N VAL A 488 2.45 -46.06 -21.90
CA VAL A 488 2.05 -45.64 -23.24
C VAL A 488 3.28 -45.23 -24.05
N GLU A 489 3.30 -45.61 -25.33
CA GLU A 489 4.43 -45.32 -26.22
C GLU A 489 4.44 -43.88 -26.71
N LYS A 490 3.27 -43.26 -26.78
CA LYS A 490 3.06 -41.90 -27.26
C LYS A 490 1.79 -41.34 -26.65
N ILE A 491 1.84 -40.06 -26.27
CA ILE A 491 0.67 -39.31 -25.85
C ILE A 491 -0.12 -38.90 -27.08
N THR A 492 -1.32 -39.42 -27.24
CA THR A 492 -2.22 -39.12 -28.38
C THR A 492 -3.51 -38.42 -28.02
N ASN A 493 -3.84 -38.38 -26.74
CA ASN A 493 -5.08 -37.76 -26.23
C ASN A 493 -4.77 -36.81 -25.11
N ALA A 494 -5.64 -35.80 -24.92
CA ALA A 494 -5.62 -34.96 -23.76
C ALA A 494 -5.85 -35.80 -22.49
N GLY A 495 -5.10 -35.54 -21.43
CA GLY A 495 -5.19 -36.27 -20.19
C GLY A 495 -3.99 -36.11 -19.28
N ILE A 496 -4.04 -36.73 -18.11
CA ILE A 496 -2.94 -36.74 -17.15
C ILE A 496 -2.05 -37.96 -17.40
N TYR A 497 -0.74 -37.73 -17.50
CA TYR A 497 0.28 -38.76 -17.71
C TYR A 497 1.38 -38.60 -16.66
N ILE A 498 2.11 -39.71 -16.43
CA ILE A 498 3.37 -39.68 -15.66
C ILE A 498 4.51 -39.86 -16.66
N VAL A 499 5.33 -38.82 -16.81
CA VAL A 499 6.49 -38.82 -17.73
C VAL A 499 7.75 -38.74 -16.89
N ASN A 500 8.61 -39.78 -16.95
CA ASN A 500 9.84 -39.86 -16.17
C ASN A 500 9.64 -39.65 -14.65
N GLY A 501 8.47 -40.09 -14.11
CA GLY A 501 8.12 -39.94 -12.69
C GLY A 501 7.38 -38.66 -12.33
N ASN A 502 7.26 -37.70 -13.25
CA ASN A 502 6.57 -36.43 -13.04
C ASN A 502 5.15 -36.46 -13.63
N LYS A 503 4.19 -35.87 -12.94
CA LYS A 503 2.82 -35.75 -13.40
C LYS A 503 2.73 -34.67 -14.50
N VAL A 504 2.22 -35.05 -15.67
CA VAL A 504 2.06 -34.16 -16.84
C VAL A 504 0.59 -34.16 -17.29
N LEU A 505 0.01 -33.00 -17.43
CA LEU A 505 -1.31 -32.85 -18.04
C LEU A 505 -1.15 -32.45 -19.51
N VAL A 506 -1.68 -33.22 -20.41
CA VAL A 506 -1.69 -32.96 -21.86
C VAL A 506 -3.09 -32.49 -22.23
N LYS A 507 -3.17 -31.34 -22.87
CA LYS A 507 -4.43 -30.73 -23.39
C LYS A 507 -4.74 -31.18 -24.80
#